data_2662e2f0cca9344a17d91dbd8ed2e424
#
_entry.id   2662e2f0cca9344a17d91dbd8ed2e424
#
_cell.length_a   1.000
_cell.length_b   1.000
_cell.length_c   1.000
_cell.angle_alpha   90.00
_cell.angle_beta   90.00
_cell.angle_gamma   90.00
#
_symmetry.space_group_name_H-M   'P 1'
#
loop_
_entity.id
_entity.type
_entity.pdbx_description
1 polymer ?
#
loop_
_entity_poly.entity_id
_entity_poly.type
_entity_poly.pdbx_seq_one_letter_code
_entity_poly.pdbx_strand_id
1 'polypeptide(L)'
;MFQYHCLNPIAEKGLKLFGDNYKKTEPADQCDAILVRSAKMHDMELPKSVCAVARAGAGVNNIPVKEYAEKGVVVFNTPGANANGVKELVLAGMLLASRDIVGGIEWVAQEKDKEHIGKLAEKQKKQFAGCEISGKKLGIIGLGAIGAMVANAACGLGMEVYGYDPYLSIDAAWNLSRTIKHSKSLDEIYSQCDYITIHVPLLDSTKKMINKEAFDKMKDGVVLLNFARDLLVDEDALIEAVESGKVKKYVTDFANETVAGREGILVTPHLGASTEESEENCAEMAVKEIRDYLENGNIKNSVNYPNCDMGTCVAVGRISLAHSNTPNMISQVTKILGSEGLNIADMTNKSKGEFAYTLIDLESAASAKALDELKEIEGMYRVRVVK
;
A
#
# COMPACT_ATOMS: atom_id res chain seq x y z
N MET A 1 17.68 -2.52 25.51
CA MET A 1 17.55 -3.56 24.45
C MET A 1 16.06 -3.66 24.14
N PHE A 2 15.67 -3.39 22.90
CA PHE A 2 14.27 -3.48 22.46
C PHE A 2 13.88 -4.93 22.15
N GLN A 3 12.59 -5.22 22.30
CA GLN A 3 12.03 -6.55 22.04
C GLN A 3 10.96 -6.47 20.95
N TYR A 4 10.98 -7.42 20.03
CA TYR A 4 9.97 -7.50 18.98
C TYR A 4 9.40 -8.94 18.84
N HIS A 5 8.17 -9.02 18.37
CA HIS A 5 7.49 -10.28 18.09
C HIS A 5 7.00 -10.34 16.65
N CYS A 6 7.01 -11.52 16.03
CA CYS A 6 6.49 -11.73 14.67
C CYS A 6 5.28 -12.66 14.73
N LEU A 7 4.10 -12.17 14.35
CA LEU A 7 2.87 -12.98 14.29
C LEU A 7 2.81 -13.93 13.08
N ASN A 8 3.64 -13.67 12.07
CA ASN A 8 3.81 -14.50 10.88
C ASN A 8 5.29 -14.64 10.58
N PRO A 9 5.69 -15.59 9.72
CA PRO A 9 7.01 -15.56 9.10
C PRO A 9 7.23 -14.21 8.39
N ILE A 10 8.33 -13.54 8.74
CA ILE A 10 8.81 -12.30 8.11
C ILE A 10 10.16 -12.60 7.50
N ALA A 11 10.43 -12.05 6.31
CA ALA A 11 11.66 -12.32 5.58
C ALA A 11 12.91 -11.97 6.41
N GLU A 12 13.83 -12.92 6.51
CA GLU A 12 15.06 -12.81 7.30
C GLU A 12 15.93 -11.61 6.91
N LYS A 13 15.91 -11.22 5.63
CA LYS A 13 16.62 -10.06 5.13
C LYS A 13 16.18 -8.77 5.83
N GLY A 14 14.88 -8.62 6.08
CA GLY A 14 14.36 -7.50 6.87
C GLY A 14 14.74 -7.62 8.35
N LEU A 15 14.57 -8.81 8.96
CA LEU A 15 14.86 -9.01 10.38
C LEU A 15 16.32 -8.76 10.74
N LYS A 16 17.27 -9.04 9.86
CA LYS A 16 18.71 -8.75 10.05
C LYS A 16 19.00 -7.26 10.24
N LEU A 17 18.12 -6.37 9.79
CA LEU A 17 18.28 -4.93 9.97
C LEU A 17 18.06 -4.46 11.42
N PHE A 18 17.48 -5.27 12.29
CA PHE A 18 17.34 -4.92 13.70
C PHE A 18 18.68 -4.78 14.42
N GLY A 19 19.67 -5.63 14.11
CA GLY A 19 20.97 -5.61 14.77
C GLY A 19 20.92 -6.07 16.24
N ASP A 20 22.04 -5.88 16.95
CA ASP A 20 22.26 -6.45 18.29
C ASP A 20 21.45 -5.79 19.42
N ASN A 21 20.89 -4.60 19.16
CA ASN A 21 20.06 -3.89 20.14
C ASN A 21 18.62 -4.39 20.23
N TYR A 22 18.28 -5.40 19.43
CA TYR A 22 16.94 -5.95 19.34
C TYR A 22 16.96 -7.45 19.63
N LYS A 23 15.91 -7.91 20.31
CA LYS A 23 15.71 -9.35 20.59
C LYS A 23 14.31 -9.77 20.18
N LYS A 24 14.24 -10.84 19.41
CA LYS A 24 12.97 -11.50 19.12
C LYS A 24 12.46 -12.23 20.36
N THR A 25 11.17 -12.10 20.65
CA THR A 25 10.52 -12.75 21.80
C THR A 25 9.39 -13.65 21.35
N GLU A 26 9.17 -14.73 22.11
CA GLU A 26 8.01 -15.60 22.03
C GLU A 26 7.68 -16.08 23.46
N PRO A 27 6.44 -15.88 23.95
CA PRO A 27 5.30 -15.17 23.34
C PRO A 27 5.44 -13.65 23.34
N ALA A 28 4.43 -12.95 22.77
CA ALA A 28 4.42 -11.48 22.63
C ALA A 28 4.33 -10.67 23.92
N ASP A 29 4.28 -11.29 25.08
CA ASP A 29 3.84 -10.71 26.37
C ASP A 29 4.69 -9.53 26.86
N GLN A 30 5.89 -9.34 26.33
CA GLN A 30 6.83 -8.31 26.78
C GLN A 30 7.56 -7.64 25.61
N CYS A 31 6.95 -7.51 24.45
CA CYS A 31 7.60 -6.85 23.32
C CYS A 31 7.23 -5.35 23.22
N ASP A 32 8.14 -4.57 22.64
CA ASP A 32 7.95 -3.16 22.33
C ASP A 32 7.23 -2.97 20.98
N ALA A 33 7.43 -3.93 20.05
CA ALA A 33 6.85 -3.87 18.72
C ALA A 33 6.43 -5.24 18.20
N ILE A 34 5.42 -5.23 17.30
CA ILE A 34 4.93 -6.43 16.61
C ILE A 34 5.07 -6.24 15.09
N LEU A 35 5.64 -7.27 14.45
CA LEU A 35 5.63 -7.41 12.99
C LEU A 35 4.52 -8.39 12.59
N VAL A 36 3.74 -8.02 11.58
CA VAL A 36 2.64 -8.83 11.05
C VAL A 36 2.60 -8.77 9.53
N ARG A 37 2.10 -9.81 8.89
CA ARG A 37 1.80 -9.85 7.45
C ARG A 37 0.31 -10.09 7.20
N SER A 38 -0.19 -11.26 7.52
CA SER A 38 -1.57 -11.70 7.22
C SER A 38 -2.39 -12.11 8.45
N ALA A 39 -1.78 -12.27 9.63
CA ALA A 39 -2.50 -12.64 10.83
C ALA A 39 -3.54 -11.58 11.21
N LYS A 40 -4.73 -12.03 11.63
CA LYS A 40 -5.78 -11.15 12.12
C LYS A 40 -5.45 -10.69 13.54
N MET A 41 -5.56 -9.40 13.80
CA MET A 41 -5.28 -8.79 15.11
C MET A 41 -6.51 -8.21 15.79
N HIS A 42 -7.72 -8.32 15.20
CA HIS A 42 -8.95 -7.74 15.73
C HIS A 42 -9.36 -8.34 17.09
N ASP A 43 -9.09 -9.63 17.27
CA ASP A 43 -9.41 -10.35 18.52
C ASP A 43 -8.19 -10.49 19.44
N MET A 44 -7.09 -9.79 19.12
CA MET A 44 -5.84 -9.88 19.87
C MET A 44 -5.74 -8.80 20.93
N GLU A 45 -5.61 -9.19 22.19
CA GLU A 45 -5.27 -8.27 23.26
C GLU A 45 -3.76 -7.95 23.20
N LEU A 46 -3.45 -6.66 23.01
CA LEU A 46 -2.05 -6.22 22.94
C LEU A 46 -1.46 -6.07 24.36
N PRO A 47 -0.24 -6.56 24.59
CA PRO A 47 0.53 -6.21 25.78
C PRO A 47 0.68 -4.71 25.94
N LYS A 48 0.62 -4.21 27.18
CA LYS A 48 0.77 -2.77 27.46
C LYS A 48 2.12 -2.18 27.01
N SER A 49 3.14 -3.02 26.93
CA SER A 49 4.49 -2.64 26.47
C SER A 49 4.52 -2.30 24.98
N VAL A 50 3.65 -2.91 24.15
CA VAL A 50 3.63 -2.67 22.71
C VAL A 50 3.30 -1.21 22.41
N CYS A 51 4.18 -0.55 21.70
CA CYS A 51 4.01 0.84 21.26
C CYS A 51 3.98 0.98 19.73
N ALA A 52 4.33 -0.08 18.99
CA ALA A 52 4.32 -0.09 17.52
C ALA A 52 3.87 -1.44 16.96
N VAL A 53 3.12 -1.37 15.88
CA VAL A 53 2.78 -2.53 15.02
C VAL A 53 3.17 -2.17 13.60
N ALA A 54 3.97 -3.00 12.91
CA ALA A 54 4.28 -2.80 11.51
C ALA A 54 3.81 -3.97 10.66
N ARG A 55 2.99 -3.66 9.65
CA ARG A 55 2.57 -4.64 8.66
C ARG A 55 3.55 -4.67 7.48
N ALA A 56 4.17 -5.83 7.26
CA ALA A 56 4.94 -6.07 6.04
C ALA A 56 3.97 -6.24 4.85
N GLY A 57 3.49 -5.12 4.32
CA GLY A 57 2.51 -5.01 3.25
C GLY A 57 1.73 -3.71 3.26
N ALA A 58 1.09 -3.35 2.15
CA ALA A 58 0.42 -2.06 1.98
C ALA A 58 -0.97 -1.95 2.65
N GLY A 59 -1.79 -3.00 2.60
CA GLY A 59 -3.12 -3.01 3.21
C GLY A 59 -3.06 -3.22 4.74
N VAL A 60 -4.11 -2.84 5.49
CA VAL A 60 -4.16 -2.99 6.97
C VAL A 60 -5.49 -3.52 7.48
N ASN A 61 -6.26 -4.19 6.63
CA ASN A 61 -7.61 -4.69 6.97
C ASN A 61 -7.60 -5.73 8.09
N ASN A 62 -6.47 -6.33 8.37
CA ASN A 62 -6.27 -7.32 9.43
C ASN A 62 -5.90 -6.70 10.80
N ILE A 63 -5.81 -5.37 10.90
CA ILE A 63 -5.38 -4.64 12.10
C ILE A 63 -6.48 -3.67 12.55
N PRO A 64 -6.89 -3.65 13.84
CA PRO A 64 -7.86 -2.69 14.36
C PRO A 64 -7.20 -1.31 14.58
N VAL A 65 -6.99 -0.58 13.49
CA VAL A 65 -6.15 0.62 13.38
C VAL A 65 -6.61 1.73 14.34
N LYS A 66 -7.94 1.97 14.46
CA LYS A 66 -8.49 3.02 15.34
C LYS A 66 -8.32 2.66 16.82
N GLU A 67 -8.65 1.43 17.19
CA GLU A 67 -8.50 0.96 18.59
C GLU A 67 -7.03 1.03 19.06
N TYR A 68 -6.11 0.73 18.17
CA TYR A 68 -4.68 0.82 18.49
C TYR A 68 -4.22 2.28 18.62
N ALA A 69 -4.78 3.21 17.84
CA ALA A 69 -4.50 4.62 18.01
C ALA A 69 -4.96 5.12 19.40
N GLU A 70 -6.16 4.72 19.86
CA GLU A 70 -6.70 5.08 21.17
C GLU A 70 -5.88 4.49 22.35
N LYS A 71 -5.09 3.45 22.09
CA LYS A 71 -4.11 2.88 23.05
C LYS A 71 -2.69 3.50 22.90
N GLY A 72 -2.52 4.49 22.05
CA GLY A 72 -1.23 5.11 21.75
C GLY A 72 -0.24 4.18 21.05
N VAL A 73 -0.75 3.19 20.29
CA VAL A 73 0.08 2.28 19.48
C VAL A 73 0.11 2.76 18.04
N VAL A 74 1.31 3.00 17.53
CA VAL A 74 1.51 3.43 16.14
C VAL A 74 1.45 2.22 15.22
N VAL A 75 0.62 2.30 14.19
CA VAL A 75 0.49 1.25 13.17
C VAL A 75 1.13 1.72 11.87
N PHE A 76 2.15 0.99 11.42
CA PHE A 76 2.85 1.21 10.16
C PHE A 76 2.39 0.24 9.09
N ASN A 77 2.48 0.65 7.84
CA ASN A 77 2.42 -0.22 6.68
C ASN A 77 3.58 0.11 5.73
N THR A 78 3.80 -0.69 4.70
CA THR A 78 4.94 -0.55 3.79
C THR A 78 4.47 -0.13 2.38
N PRO A 79 4.03 1.14 2.20
CA PRO A 79 3.52 1.60 0.92
C PRO A 79 4.63 1.62 -0.13
N GLY A 80 4.35 1.02 -1.28
CA GLY A 80 5.27 1.01 -2.42
C GLY A 80 6.38 -0.04 -2.35
N ALA A 81 6.60 -0.73 -1.22
CA ALA A 81 7.64 -1.75 -1.10
C ALA A 81 7.43 -2.94 -2.06
N ASN A 82 6.18 -3.26 -2.37
CA ASN A 82 5.76 -4.30 -3.32
C ASN A 82 5.41 -3.76 -4.73
N ALA A 83 5.65 -2.48 -4.99
CA ALA A 83 5.17 -1.84 -6.22
C ALA A 83 5.73 -2.47 -7.50
N ASN A 84 6.97 -2.95 -7.47
CA ASN A 84 7.59 -3.62 -8.61
C ASN A 84 6.89 -4.94 -8.96
N GLY A 85 6.59 -5.77 -7.97
CA GLY A 85 5.87 -7.03 -8.20
C GLY A 85 4.50 -6.79 -8.83
N VAL A 86 3.73 -5.82 -8.30
CA VAL A 86 2.43 -5.45 -8.88
C VAL A 86 2.60 -4.92 -10.31
N LYS A 87 3.57 -4.04 -10.56
CA LYS A 87 3.87 -3.55 -11.93
C LYS A 87 4.10 -4.71 -12.90
N GLU A 88 4.89 -5.71 -12.52
CA GLU A 88 5.18 -6.86 -13.38
C GLU A 88 3.93 -7.69 -13.67
N LEU A 89 3.07 -7.89 -12.66
CA LEU A 89 1.80 -8.58 -12.88
C LEU A 89 0.85 -7.79 -13.79
N VAL A 90 0.81 -6.45 -13.69
CA VAL A 90 0.05 -5.59 -14.61
C VAL A 90 0.54 -5.76 -16.05
N LEU A 91 1.86 -5.75 -16.27
CA LEU A 91 2.46 -5.96 -17.60
C LEU A 91 2.13 -7.35 -18.15
N ALA A 92 2.24 -8.38 -17.33
CA ALA A 92 1.83 -9.74 -17.70
C ALA A 92 0.34 -9.77 -18.07
N GLY A 93 -0.53 -9.16 -17.26
CA GLY A 93 -1.96 -9.05 -17.52
C GLY A 93 -2.29 -8.36 -18.85
N MET A 94 -1.59 -7.28 -19.18
CA MET A 94 -1.73 -6.61 -20.48
C MET A 94 -1.39 -7.54 -21.66
N LEU A 95 -0.28 -8.29 -21.55
CA LEU A 95 0.16 -9.22 -22.59
C LEU A 95 -0.80 -10.41 -22.75
N LEU A 96 -1.29 -10.97 -21.62
CA LEU A 96 -2.28 -12.05 -21.61
C LEU A 96 -3.63 -11.60 -22.18
N ALA A 97 -4.05 -10.36 -21.93
CA ALA A 97 -5.28 -9.80 -22.51
C ALA A 97 -5.15 -9.52 -24.02
N SER A 98 -3.94 -9.29 -24.50
CA SER A 98 -3.67 -8.95 -25.90
C SER A 98 -3.69 -10.17 -26.82
N ARG A 99 -3.27 -11.32 -26.34
CA ARG A 99 -3.20 -12.59 -27.06
C ARG A 99 -3.68 -13.72 -26.15
N ASP A 100 -4.38 -14.70 -26.70
CA ASP A 100 -4.84 -15.86 -25.92
C ASP A 100 -3.70 -16.88 -25.66
N ILE A 101 -2.72 -16.44 -24.86
CA ILE A 101 -1.56 -17.24 -24.51
C ILE A 101 -1.99 -18.42 -23.62
N VAL A 102 -2.90 -18.18 -22.68
CA VAL A 102 -3.36 -19.22 -21.74
C VAL A 102 -4.13 -20.29 -22.50
N GLY A 103 -5.11 -19.93 -23.32
CA GLY A 103 -5.85 -20.88 -24.14
C GLY A 103 -4.94 -21.65 -25.11
N GLY A 104 -3.90 -21.00 -25.64
CA GLY A 104 -2.88 -21.66 -26.47
C GLY A 104 -2.09 -22.73 -25.70
N ILE A 105 -1.67 -22.43 -24.46
CA ILE A 105 -0.95 -23.36 -23.59
C ILE A 105 -1.84 -24.57 -23.24
N GLU A 106 -3.07 -24.29 -22.80
CA GLU A 106 -4.05 -25.33 -22.45
C GLU A 106 -4.37 -26.24 -23.64
N TRP A 107 -4.57 -25.65 -24.81
CA TRP A 107 -4.81 -26.40 -26.03
C TRP A 107 -3.63 -27.35 -26.37
N VAL A 108 -2.40 -26.86 -26.32
CA VAL A 108 -1.21 -27.72 -26.56
C VAL A 108 -1.14 -28.86 -25.54
N ALA A 109 -1.45 -28.60 -24.27
CA ALA A 109 -1.45 -29.61 -23.22
C ALA A 109 -2.55 -30.68 -23.45
N GLN A 110 -3.73 -30.28 -23.93
CA GLN A 110 -4.82 -31.20 -24.25
C GLN A 110 -4.50 -32.08 -25.46
N GLU A 111 -3.82 -31.53 -26.46
CA GLU A 111 -3.49 -32.19 -27.72
C GLU A 111 -2.14 -32.98 -27.70
N LYS A 112 -1.49 -33.07 -26.53
CA LYS A 112 -0.12 -33.62 -26.35
C LYS A 112 0.10 -35.01 -26.94
N ASP A 113 -0.92 -35.88 -26.92
CA ASP A 113 -0.82 -37.26 -27.36
C ASP A 113 -1.18 -37.44 -28.85
N LYS A 114 -1.51 -36.35 -29.56
CA LYS A 114 -1.81 -36.41 -31.00
C LYS A 114 -0.57 -36.56 -31.85
N GLU A 115 -0.62 -37.50 -32.78
CA GLU A 115 0.42 -37.64 -33.80
C GLU A 115 0.58 -36.37 -34.63
N HIS A 116 1.80 -35.94 -34.88
CA HIS A 116 2.14 -34.73 -35.62
C HIS A 116 1.60 -33.41 -35.02
N ILE A 117 1.55 -33.29 -33.68
CA ILE A 117 1.09 -32.11 -32.98
C ILE A 117 1.65 -30.78 -33.54
N GLY A 118 2.92 -30.74 -33.97
CA GLY A 118 3.52 -29.55 -34.56
C GLY A 118 2.82 -29.09 -35.83
N LYS A 119 2.40 -30.02 -36.72
CA LYS A 119 1.61 -29.70 -37.93
C LYS A 119 0.19 -29.23 -37.57
N LEU A 120 -0.40 -29.82 -36.53
CA LEU A 120 -1.70 -29.44 -36.03
C LEU A 120 -1.66 -28.02 -35.44
N ALA A 121 -0.65 -27.72 -34.65
CA ALA A 121 -0.44 -26.38 -34.08
C ALA A 121 -0.34 -25.29 -35.17
N GLU A 122 0.41 -25.53 -36.24
CA GLU A 122 0.50 -24.59 -37.38
C GLU A 122 -0.86 -24.31 -38.05
N LYS A 123 -1.75 -25.30 -38.11
CA LYS A 123 -3.10 -25.14 -38.66
C LYS A 123 -4.03 -24.40 -37.72
N GLN A 124 -3.88 -24.59 -36.40
CA GLN A 124 -4.80 -24.10 -35.39
C GLN A 124 -4.38 -22.78 -34.73
N LYS A 125 -3.12 -22.38 -34.86
CA LYS A 125 -2.57 -21.19 -34.18
C LYS A 125 -3.37 -19.89 -34.37
N LYS A 126 -4.15 -19.77 -35.46
CA LYS A 126 -4.95 -18.58 -35.75
C LYS A 126 -6.04 -18.31 -34.71
N GLN A 127 -6.56 -19.36 -34.03
CA GLN A 127 -7.60 -19.20 -33.01
C GLN A 127 -7.06 -18.47 -31.74
N PHE A 128 -5.77 -18.50 -31.50
CA PHE A 128 -5.11 -17.83 -30.36
C PHE A 128 -4.47 -16.48 -30.75
N ALA A 129 -4.68 -16.03 -31.98
CA ALA A 129 -4.13 -14.78 -32.46
C ALA A 129 -4.76 -13.59 -31.75
N GLY A 130 -3.95 -12.55 -31.53
CA GLY A 130 -4.39 -11.31 -30.90
C GLY A 130 -3.78 -10.08 -31.57
N CYS A 131 -3.48 -9.08 -30.75
CA CYS A 131 -2.89 -7.81 -31.18
C CYS A 131 -1.60 -7.50 -30.42
N GLU A 132 -0.82 -6.59 -30.97
CA GLU A 132 0.34 -6.01 -30.27
C GLU A 132 -0.09 -4.85 -29.39
N ILE A 133 0.64 -4.61 -28.29
CA ILE A 133 0.42 -3.47 -27.40
C ILE A 133 1.16 -2.21 -27.87
N SER A 134 2.21 -2.36 -28.67
CA SER A 134 2.97 -1.24 -29.24
C SER A 134 2.07 -0.31 -30.06
N GLY A 135 2.19 1.00 -29.86
CA GLY A 135 1.34 2.01 -30.48
C GLY A 135 -0.09 2.09 -29.95
N LYS A 136 -0.49 1.23 -29.00
CA LYS A 136 -1.80 1.33 -28.30
C LYS A 136 -1.75 2.35 -27.20
N LYS A 137 -2.91 2.92 -26.85
CA LYS A 137 -3.04 3.91 -25.78
C LYS A 137 -3.38 3.23 -24.47
N LEU A 138 -2.55 3.48 -23.44
CA LEU A 138 -2.76 3.04 -22.06
C LEU A 138 -3.18 4.21 -21.19
N GLY A 139 -4.35 4.12 -20.59
CA GLY A 139 -4.83 5.03 -19.56
C GLY A 139 -4.48 4.50 -18.17
N ILE A 140 -3.88 5.33 -17.33
CA ILE A 140 -3.51 4.98 -15.96
C ILE A 140 -4.27 5.90 -15.01
N ILE A 141 -5.10 5.31 -14.15
CA ILE A 141 -5.88 6.01 -13.14
C ILE A 141 -5.16 5.81 -11.79
N GLY A 142 -4.53 6.88 -11.31
CA GLY A 142 -3.65 6.87 -10.13
C GLY A 142 -2.18 6.69 -10.52
N LEU A 143 -1.36 7.71 -10.26
CA LEU A 143 0.09 7.75 -10.56
C LEU A 143 0.93 7.69 -9.27
N GLY A 144 0.43 6.95 -8.26
CA GLY A 144 1.20 6.59 -7.08
C GLY A 144 2.37 5.65 -7.40
N ALA A 145 2.95 5.00 -6.39
CA ALA A 145 4.14 4.16 -6.55
C ALA A 145 4.01 3.10 -7.66
N ILE A 146 2.86 2.40 -7.73
CA ILE A 146 2.61 1.36 -8.75
C ILE A 146 2.33 2.00 -10.11
N GLY A 147 1.37 2.93 -10.18
CA GLY A 147 0.94 3.54 -11.45
C GLY A 147 2.07 4.25 -12.19
N ALA A 148 2.95 4.95 -11.47
CA ALA A 148 4.13 5.59 -12.06
C ALA A 148 5.12 4.57 -12.66
N MET A 149 5.35 3.44 -11.97
CA MET A 149 6.21 2.38 -12.49
C MET A 149 5.60 1.69 -13.71
N VAL A 150 4.29 1.44 -13.71
CA VAL A 150 3.56 0.90 -14.87
C VAL A 150 3.63 1.86 -16.05
N ALA A 151 3.40 3.16 -15.80
CA ALA A 151 3.47 4.21 -16.83
C ALA A 151 4.82 4.22 -17.54
N ASN A 152 5.91 4.26 -16.77
CA ASN A 152 7.27 4.27 -17.31
C ASN A 152 7.58 2.98 -18.09
N ALA A 153 7.19 1.81 -17.55
CA ALA A 153 7.41 0.53 -18.22
C ALA A 153 6.62 0.42 -19.53
N ALA A 154 5.38 0.87 -19.57
CA ALA A 154 4.53 0.87 -20.76
C ALA A 154 5.07 1.79 -21.86
N CYS A 155 5.67 2.94 -21.51
CA CYS A 155 6.40 3.77 -22.45
C CYS A 155 7.57 2.99 -23.09
N GLY A 156 8.31 2.21 -22.29
CA GLY A 156 9.40 1.34 -22.78
C GLY A 156 8.93 0.22 -23.71
N LEU A 157 7.68 -0.19 -23.60
CA LEU A 157 7.03 -1.17 -24.49
C LEU A 157 6.39 -0.53 -25.75
N GLY A 158 6.58 0.77 -25.97
CA GLY A 158 6.12 1.47 -27.14
C GLY A 158 4.62 1.87 -27.09
N MET A 159 4.00 1.89 -25.94
CA MET A 159 2.64 2.40 -25.77
C MET A 159 2.59 3.93 -25.66
N GLU A 160 1.48 4.53 -26.09
CA GLU A 160 1.14 5.91 -25.76
C GLU A 160 0.47 5.93 -24.37
N VAL A 161 1.12 6.54 -23.38
CA VAL A 161 0.63 6.52 -22.00
C VAL A 161 -0.06 7.84 -21.62
N TYR A 162 -1.26 7.72 -21.08
CA TYR A 162 -2.07 8.79 -20.52
C TYR A 162 -2.24 8.55 -19.02
N GLY A 163 -1.92 9.54 -18.19
CA GLY A 163 -2.03 9.42 -16.74
C GLY A 163 -3.00 10.43 -16.15
N TYR A 164 -3.86 9.98 -15.25
CA TYR A 164 -4.77 10.81 -14.47
C TYR A 164 -4.55 10.58 -12.98
N ASP A 165 -4.18 11.63 -12.25
CA ASP A 165 -4.08 11.65 -10.79
C ASP A 165 -4.23 13.08 -10.29
N PRO A 166 -5.37 13.44 -9.66
CA PRO A 166 -5.61 14.79 -9.16
C PRO A 166 -4.80 15.14 -7.90
N TYR A 167 -4.14 14.15 -7.29
CA TYR A 167 -3.35 14.30 -6.06
C TYR A 167 -1.85 14.07 -6.28
N LEU A 168 -1.40 14.06 -7.53
CA LEU A 168 0.00 13.82 -7.88
C LEU A 168 0.91 14.85 -7.23
N SER A 169 1.85 14.39 -6.39
CA SER A 169 2.85 15.28 -5.80
C SER A 169 3.91 15.70 -6.83
N ILE A 170 4.58 16.83 -6.57
CA ILE A 170 5.69 17.31 -7.41
C ILE A 170 6.80 16.25 -7.49
N ASP A 171 7.16 15.65 -6.36
CA ASP A 171 8.20 14.62 -6.28
C ASP A 171 7.82 13.37 -7.09
N ALA A 172 6.56 12.94 -7.04
CA ALA A 172 6.07 11.82 -7.85
C ALA A 172 6.11 12.16 -9.34
N ALA A 173 5.77 13.39 -9.72
CA ALA A 173 5.81 13.83 -11.11
C ALA A 173 7.22 13.81 -11.71
N TRP A 174 8.25 14.11 -10.90
CA TRP A 174 9.66 14.03 -11.35
C TRP A 174 10.12 12.61 -11.70
N ASN A 175 9.44 11.58 -11.22
CA ASN A 175 9.74 10.19 -11.53
C ASN A 175 9.04 9.67 -12.78
N LEU A 176 8.19 10.49 -13.42
CA LEU A 176 7.47 10.11 -14.64
C LEU A 176 8.28 10.43 -15.91
N SER A 177 8.20 9.54 -16.89
CA SER A 177 8.72 9.82 -18.22
C SER A 177 8.05 11.04 -18.83
N ARG A 178 8.83 11.90 -19.49
CA ARG A 178 8.33 13.11 -20.18
C ARG A 178 7.38 12.81 -21.35
N THR A 179 7.32 11.57 -21.80
CA THR A 179 6.41 11.15 -22.88
C THR A 179 5.01 10.82 -22.40
N ILE A 180 4.81 10.70 -21.08
CA ILE A 180 3.50 10.45 -20.47
C ILE A 180 2.64 11.71 -20.61
N LYS A 181 1.45 11.54 -21.18
CA LYS A 181 0.49 12.62 -21.39
C LYS A 181 -0.39 12.76 -20.15
N HIS A 182 -0.44 13.98 -19.61
CA HIS A 182 -1.33 14.29 -18.49
C HIS A 182 -2.77 14.42 -18.98
N SER A 183 -3.67 13.58 -18.48
CA SER A 183 -5.11 13.70 -18.68
C SER A 183 -5.74 14.57 -17.60
N LYS A 184 -6.60 15.50 -18.02
CA LYS A 184 -7.27 16.43 -17.10
C LYS A 184 -8.54 15.85 -16.48
N SER A 185 -9.07 14.77 -17.02
CA SER A 185 -10.28 14.11 -16.55
C SER A 185 -10.26 12.60 -16.79
N LEU A 186 -11.10 11.86 -16.06
CA LEU A 186 -11.34 10.44 -16.31
C LEU A 186 -11.99 10.22 -17.68
N ASP A 187 -12.86 11.11 -18.13
CA ASP A 187 -13.54 11.02 -19.42
C ASP A 187 -12.55 10.99 -20.60
N GLU A 188 -11.44 11.71 -20.47
CA GLU A 188 -10.37 11.68 -21.46
C GLU A 188 -9.66 10.31 -21.50
N ILE A 189 -9.42 9.70 -20.32
CA ILE A 189 -8.91 8.33 -20.22
C ILE A 189 -9.89 7.35 -20.87
N TYR A 190 -11.18 7.41 -20.49
CA TYR A 190 -12.18 6.48 -20.97
C TYR A 190 -12.35 6.56 -22.48
N SER A 191 -12.48 7.75 -23.05
CA SER A 191 -12.76 7.92 -24.47
C SER A 191 -11.59 7.66 -25.40
N GLN A 192 -10.34 7.78 -24.92
CA GLN A 192 -9.17 7.69 -25.79
C GLN A 192 -8.37 6.41 -25.69
N CYS A 193 -8.41 5.70 -24.54
CA CYS A 193 -7.49 4.61 -24.27
C CYS A 193 -8.02 3.25 -24.72
N ASP A 194 -7.12 2.41 -25.24
CA ASP A 194 -7.40 1.03 -25.66
C ASP A 194 -7.24 0.07 -24.44
N TYR A 195 -6.40 0.43 -23.50
CA TYR A 195 -6.13 -0.25 -22.23
C TYR A 195 -6.31 0.75 -21.11
N ILE A 196 -6.93 0.33 -20.01
CA ILE A 196 -7.09 1.15 -18.80
C ILE A 196 -6.66 0.32 -17.60
N THR A 197 -5.80 0.87 -16.75
CA THR A 197 -5.35 0.23 -15.51
C THR A 197 -5.57 1.15 -14.31
N ILE A 198 -6.01 0.56 -13.19
CA ILE A 198 -6.46 1.29 -12.00
C ILE A 198 -5.46 1.08 -10.86
N HIS A 199 -4.99 2.17 -10.26
CA HIS A 199 -4.00 2.17 -9.17
C HIS A 199 -4.35 3.18 -8.07
N VAL A 200 -5.64 3.33 -7.77
CA VAL A 200 -6.13 4.20 -6.69
C VAL A 200 -6.51 3.39 -5.44
N PRO A 201 -6.46 3.99 -4.24
CA PRO A 201 -6.97 3.35 -3.03
C PRO A 201 -8.50 3.20 -3.09
N LEU A 202 -9.05 2.22 -2.36
CA LEU A 202 -10.47 2.10 -2.13
C LEU A 202 -10.89 3.08 -1.02
N LEU A 203 -11.65 4.08 -1.40
CA LEU A 203 -12.28 5.09 -0.56
C LEU A 203 -13.76 5.18 -0.90
N ASP A 204 -14.57 5.85 -0.09
CA ASP A 204 -15.98 6.07 -0.42
C ASP A 204 -16.17 6.77 -1.76
N SER A 205 -15.24 7.67 -2.11
CA SER A 205 -15.24 8.41 -3.39
C SER A 205 -14.76 7.60 -4.59
N THR A 206 -14.04 6.50 -4.39
CA THR A 206 -13.52 5.64 -5.47
C THR A 206 -14.24 4.30 -5.58
N LYS A 207 -15.06 3.96 -4.57
CA LYS A 207 -15.86 2.74 -4.59
C LYS A 207 -16.81 2.75 -5.79
N LYS A 208 -16.76 1.67 -6.59
CA LYS A 208 -17.53 1.52 -7.84
C LYS A 208 -17.34 2.69 -8.82
N MET A 209 -16.14 3.29 -8.84
CA MET A 209 -15.86 4.38 -9.78
C MET A 209 -15.90 3.94 -11.24
N ILE A 210 -15.62 2.67 -11.51
CA ILE A 210 -15.82 2.06 -12.82
C ILE A 210 -17.20 1.41 -12.81
N ASN A 211 -18.19 2.18 -13.14
CA ASN A 211 -19.60 1.80 -13.21
C ASN A 211 -20.10 1.84 -14.65
N LYS A 212 -21.40 1.61 -14.85
CA LYS A 212 -22.05 1.64 -16.17
C LYS A 212 -21.76 2.92 -16.95
N GLU A 213 -21.81 4.08 -16.28
CA GLU A 213 -21.56 5.38 -16.91
C GLU A 213 -20.12 5.51 -17.40
N ALA A 214 -19.15 4.98 -16.63
CA ALA A 214 -17.76 4.89 -17.04
C ALA A 214 -17.58 3.95 -18.25
N PHE A 215 -18.21 2.76 -18.23
CA PHE A 215 -18.15 1.84 -19.37
C PHE A 215 -18.76 2.44 -20.63
N ASP A 216 -19.89 3.13 -20.53
CA ASP A 216 -20.54 3.77 -21.69
C ASP A 216 -19.62 4.79 -22.39
N LYS A 217 -18.75 5.46 -21.64
CA LYS A 217 -17.75 6.42 -22.16
C LYS A 217 -16.49 5.77 -22.75
N MET A 218 -16.20 4.52 -22.40
CA MET A 218 -15.01 3.80 -22.87
C MET A 218 -15.12 3.45 -24.35
N LYS A 219 -13.97 3.17 -24.96
CA LYS A 219 -13.91 2.63 -26.33
C LYS A 219 -14.48 1.21 -26.37
N ASP A 220 -15.13 0.85 -27.49
CA ASP A 220 -15.54 -0.52 -27.72
C ASP A 220 -14.31 -1.43 -27.83
N GLY A 221 -14.37 -2.56 -27.15
CA GLY A 221 -13.25 -3.50 -27.08
C GLY A 221 -12.09 -3.07 -26.18
N VAL A 222 -12.32 -2.17 -25.21
CA VAL A 222 -11.33 -1.78 -24.24
C VAL A 222 -10.86 -2.96 -23.40
N VAL A 223 -9.60 -2.95 -23.00
CA VAL A 223 -9.04 -3.87 -21.99
C VAL A 223 -8.94 -3.13 -20.66
N LEU A 224 -9.57 -3.69 -19.62
CA LEU A 224 -9.55 -3.13 -18.27
C LEU A 224 -8.70 -4.01 -17.36
N LEU A 225 -7.77 -3.39 -16.61
CA LEU A 225 -6.92 -4.08 -15.63
C LEU A 225 -7.16 -3.48 -14.24
N ASN A 226 -7.38 -4.35 -13.25
CA ASN A 226 -7.57 -3.94 -11.86
C ASN A 226 -6.78 -4.84 -10.91
N PHE A 227 -5.63 -4.37 -10.49
CA PHE A 227 -4.76 -4.98 -9.48
C PHE A 227 -4.68 -4.12 -8.21
N ALA A 228 -5.64 -3.19 -8.03
CA ALA A 228 -5.69 -2.30 -6.88
C ALA A 228 -6.63 -2.80 -5.79
N ARG A 229 -7.95 -2.80 -6.04
CA ARG A 229 -9.00 -3.33 -5.14
C ARG A 229 -10.22 -3.74 -5.97
N ASP A 230 -10.86 -4.83 -5.57
CA ASP A 230 -12.08 -5.39 -6.20
C ASP A 230 -13.21 -4.36 -6.30
N LEU A 231 -13.58 -3.75 -5.19
CA LEU A 231 -14.71 -2.82 -5.08
C LEU A 231 -14.56 -1.48 -5.85
N LEU A 232 -13.46 -1.26 -6.56
CA LEU A 232 -13.30 -0.10 -7.46
C LEU A 232 -14.14 -0.24 -8.73
N VAL A 233 -14.48 -1.47 -9.10
CA VAL A 233 -15.30 -1.79 -10.27
C VAL A 233 -16.68 -2.24 -9.82
N ASP A 234 -17.73 -1.77 -10.49
CA ASP A 234 -19.08 -2.31 -10.35
C ASP A 234 -19.16 -3.60 -11.17
N GLU A 235 -19.21 -4.74 -10.47
CA GLU A 235 -19.15 -6.06 -11.14
C GLU A 235 -20.37 -6.36 -11.98
N ASP A 236 -21.56 -5.91 -11.59
CA ASP A 236 -22.78 -6.11 -12.40
C ASP A 236 -22.65 -5.36 -13.74
N ALA A 237 -22.21 -4.10 -13.68
CA ALA A 237 -21.96 -3.30 -14.88
C ALA A 237 -20.80 -3.84 -15.72
N LEU A 238 -19.78 -4.43 -15.07
CA LEU A 238 -18.66 -5.08 -15.76
C LEU A 238 -19.12 -6.28 -16.57
N ILE A 239 -19.96 -7.16 -16.00
CA ILE A 239 -20.49 -8.33 -16.70
C ILE A 239 -21.26 -7.93 -17.93
N GLU A 240 -22.19 -6.96 -17.83
CA GLU A 240 -22.92 -6.41 -18.98
C GLU A 240 -21.94 -5.86 -20.06
N ALA A 241 -20.89 -5.15 -19.63
CA ALA A 241 -19.90 -4.59 -20.55
C ALA A 241 -19.03 -5.66 -21.26
N VAL A 242 -18.71 -6.76 -20.58
CA VAL A 242 -18.00 -7.89 -21.18
C VAL A 242 -18.90 -8.64 -22.16
N GLU A 243 -20.14 -8.96 -21.76
CA GLU A 243 -21.11 -9.70 -22.58
C GLU A 243 -21.50 -8.93 -23.86
N SER A 244 -21.59 -7.59 -23.78
CA SER A 244 -21.85 -6.73 -24.96
C SER A 244 -20.63 -6.51 -25.85
N GLY A 245 -19.43 -6.93 -25.44
CA GLY A 245 -18.18 -6.68 -26.14
C GLY A 245 -17.61 -5.26 -25.96
N LYS A 246 -18.23 -4.45 -25.11
CA LYS A 246 -17.71 -3.13 -24.73
C LYS A 246 -16.35 -3.26 -24.06
N VAL A 247 -16.21 -4.22 -23.14
CA VAL A 247 -14.95 -4.66 -22.55
C VAL A 247 -14.54 -5.96 -23.22
N LYS A 248 -13.42 -5.93 -23.97
CA LYS A 248 -12.89 -7.12 -24.65
C LYS A 248 -12.28 -8.11 -23.63
N LYS A 249 -11.56 -7.62 -22.66
CA LYS A 249 -10.96 -8.42 -21.56
C LYS A 249 -10.92 -7.59 -20.28
N TYR A 250 -11.28 -8.23 -19.17
CA TYR A 250 -11.01 -7.74 -17.83
C TYR A 250 -9.94 -8.61 -17.18
N VAL A 251 -8.93 -7.99 -16.54
CA VAL A 251 -7.84 -8.71 -15.88
C VAL A 251 -7.74 -8.23 -14.45
N THR A 252 -7.76 -9.17 -13.50
CA THR A 252 -7.69 -8.85 -12.07
C THR A 252 -7.00 -9.97 -11.29
N ASP A 253 -6.56 -9.68 -10.07
CA ASP A 253 -6.12 -10.68 -9.10
C ASP A 253 -7.05 -10.79 -7.87
N PHE A 254 -8.29 -10.30 -8.00
CA PHE A 254 -9.34 -10.42 -6.99
C PHE A 254 -10.38 -11.46 -7.42
N ALA A 255 -10.13 -12.71 -7.04
CA ALA A 255 -11.02 -13.82 -7.35
C ALA A 255 -12.26 -13.81 -6.45
N ASN A 256 -13.45 -13.90 -7.05
CA ASN A 256 -14.74 -14.10 -6.38
C ASN A 256 -15.70 -14.86 -7.30
N GLU A 257 -16.90 -15.18 -6.80
CA GLU A 257 -17.90 -15.96 -7.50
C GLU A 257 -18.47 -15.26 -8.74
N THR A 258 -18.40 -13.92 -8.79
CA THR A 258 -18.95 -13.14 -9.90
C THR A 258 -18.02 -13.16 -11.12
N VAL A 259 -16.72 -13.13 -10.92
CA VAL A 259 -15.74 -12.96 -12.02
C VAL A 259 -15.00 -14.25 -12.38
N ALA A 260 -14.92 -15.22 -11.47
CA ALA A 260 -14.14 -16.44 -11.68
C ALA A 260 -14.74 -17.32 -12.80
N GLY A 261 -13.89 -17.75 -13.74
CA GLY A 261 -14.27 -18.69 -14.81
C GLY A 261 -15.16 -18.12 -15.90
N ARG A 262 -15.42 -16.82 -15.94
CA ARG A 262 -16.21 -16.18 -17.00
C ARG A 262 -15.36 -15.92 -18.25
N GLU A 263 -15.98 -16.12 -19.40
CA GLU A 263 -15.38 -15.75 -20.68
C GLU A 263 -15.12 -14.24 -20.74
N GLY A 264 -13.98 -13.85 -21.27
CA GLY A 264 -13.58 -12.43 -21.31
C GLY A 264 -12.91 -11.92 -20.03
N ILE A 265 -12.88 -12.72 -18.94
CA ILE A 265 -12.27 -12.33 -17.67
C ILE A 265 -11.07 -13.25 -17.35
N LEU A 266 -9.93 -12.64 -17.04
CA LEU A 266 -8.72 -13.32 -16.57
C LEU A 266 -8.51 -12.99 -15.10
N VAL A 267 -8.57 -14.01 -14.25
CA VAL A 267 -8.43 -13.86 -12.79
C VAL A 267 -7.26 -14.66 -12.29
N THR A 268 -6.40 -14.04 -11.50
CA THR A 268 -5.32 -14.71 -10.76
C THR A 268 -5.56 -14.62 -9.24
N PRO A 269 -5.00 -15.52 -8.41
CA PRO A 269 -5.28 -15.55 -6.98
C PRO A 269 -4.41 -14.56 -6.19
N HIS A 270 -4.68 -13.26 -6.27
CA HIS A 270 -4.07 -12.15 -5.53
C HIS A 270 -2.52 -12.19 -5.53
N LEU A 271 -1.94 -12.27 -6.72
CA LEU A 271 -0.50 -12.48 -6.92
C LEU A 271 0.33 -11.18 -6.97
N GLY A 272 -0.30 -10.00 -6.94
CA GLY A 272 0.38 -8.73 -7.17
C GLY A 272 1.61 -8.47 -6.30
N ALA A 273 1.59 -8.93 -5.05
CA ALA A 273 2.71 -8.78 -4.11
C ALA A 273 3.40 -10.11 -3.75
N SER A 274 3.06 -11.20 -4.45
CA SER A 274 3.53 -12.55 -4.10
C SER A 274 4.83 -12.90 -4.80
N THR A 275 5.87 -12.12 -4.55
CA THR A 275 7.25 -12.38 -4.98
C THR A 275 8.20 -12.33 -3.79
N GLU A 276 9.32 -13.06 -3.84
CA GLU A 276 10.33 -13.07 -2.79
C GLU A 276 10.84 -11.64 -2.50
N GLU A 277 11.13 -10.88 -3.54
CA GLU A 277 11.61 -9.51 -3.44
C GLU A 277 10.57 -8.57 -2.82
N SER A 278 9.29 -8.74 -3.14
CA SER A 278 8.20 -7.96 -2.52
C SER A 278 8.11 -8.23 -1.01
N GLU A 279 8.24 -9.50 -0.60
CA GLU A 279 8.24 -9.89 0.80
C GLU A 279 9.46 -9.34 1.55
N GLU A 280 10.65 -9.43 0.95
CA GLU A 280 11.88 -8.88 1.48
C GLU A 280 11.79 -7.36 1.64
N ASN A 281 11.38 -6.64 0.59
CA ASN A 281 11.27 -5.18 0.60
C ASN A 281 10.26 -4.69 1.64
N CYS A 282 9.13 -5.39 1.78
CA CYS A 282 8.14 -5.08 2.82
C CYS A 282 8.71 -5.31 4.22
N ALA A 283 9.43 -6.40 4.44
CA ALA A 283 10.06 -6.69 5.71
C ALA A 283 11.15 -5.67 6.08
N GLU A 284 12.00 -5.28 5.11
CA GLU A 284 13.02 -4.25 5.31
C GLU A 284 12.41 -2.90 5.67
N MET A 285 11.35 -2.48 4.97
CA MET A 285 10.68 -1.21 5.24
C MET A 285 10.03 -1.22 6.63
N ALA A 286 9.28 -2.27 6.97
CA ALA A 286 8.64 -2.41 8.26
C ALA A 286 9.64 -2.38 9.43
N VAL A 287 10.79 -3.03 9.29
CA VAL A 287 11.85 -3.01 10.31
C VAL A 287 12.49 -1.63 10.43
N LYS A 288 12.75 -0.93 9.31
CA LYS A 288 13.28 0.43 9.32
C LYS A 288 12.34 1.41 10.02
N GLU A 289 11.04 1.29 9.79
CA GLU A 289 10.01 2.12 10.43
C GLU A 289 9.93 1.87 11.94
N ILE A 290 9.91 0.59 12.37
CA ILE A 290 9.94 0.24 13.80
C ILE A 290 11.22 0.78 14.46
N ARG A 291 12.37 0.61 13.84
CA ARG A 291 13.63 1.09 14.39
C ARG A 291 13.65 2.61 14.56
N ASP A 292 13.27 3.33 13.52
CA ASP A 292 13.24 4.79 13.57
C ASP A 292 12.25 5.31 14.64
N TYR A 293 11.11 4.64 14.76
CA TYR A 293 10.15 4.95 15.82
C TYR A 293 10.69 4.63 17.22
N LEU A 294 11.25 3.45 17.43
CA LEU A 294 11.73 3.04 18.75
C LEU A 294 12.97 3.84 19.19
N GLU A 295 13.90 4.07 18.27
CA GLU A 295 15.18 4.72 18.55
C GLU A 295 15.08 6.25 18.58
N ASN A 296 14.23 6.85 17.70
CA ASN A 296 14.17 8.29 17.49
C ASN A 296 12.79 8.90 17.75
N GLY A 297 11.73 8.09 17.88
CA GLY A 297 10.35 8.57 18.00
C GLY A 297 9.72 9.02 16.70
N ASN A 298 10.43 8.95 15.58
CA ASN A 298 9.93 9.39 14.27
C ASN A 298 8.81 8.50 13.77
N ILE A 299 7.84 9.10 13.08
CA ILE A 299 6.73 8.39 12.42
C ILE A 299 6.79 8.68 10.92
N LYS A 300 6.96 7.61 10.13
CA LYS A 300 6.81 7.57 8.68
C LYS A 300 5.84 6.47 8.29
N ASN A 301 5.00 6.71 7.26
CA ASN A 301 4.07 5.70 6.73
C ASN A 301 3.09 5.10 7.77
N SER A 302 2.79 5.83 8.83
CA SER A 302 1.77 5.38 9.77
C SER A 302 0.36 5.58 9.20
N VAL A 303 -0.50 4.57 9.41
CA VAL A 303 -1.88 4.59 8.96
C VAL A 303 -2.82 5.28 9.96
N ASN A 304 -2.44 5.38 11.24
CA ASN A 304 -3.27 5.96 12.29
C ASN A 304 -2.74 7.29 12.86
N TYR A 305 -1.46 7.53 12.83
CA TYR A 305 -0.87 8.78 13.27
C TYR A 305 -0.28 9.59 12.11
N PRO A 306 -0.08 10.90 12.28
CA PRO A 306 0.57 11.73 11.24
C PRO A 306 2.05 11.40 11.08
N ASN A 307 2.62 11.65 9.91
CA ASN A 307 4.06 11.69 9.75
C ASN A 307 4.65 12.80 10.63
N CYS A 308 5.60 12.46 11.47
CA CYS A 308 6.28 13.37 12.37
C CYS A 308 7.75 12.94 12.48
N ASP A 309 8.66 13.76 12.01
CA ASP A 309 10.08 13.43 11.89
C ASP A 309 10.92 14.62 12.40
N MET A 310 11.78 14.38 13.38
CA MET A 310 12.77 15.32 13.91
C MET A 310 14.21 14.79 13.73
N GLY A 311 14.38 13.83 12.81
CA GLY A 311 15.66 13.19 12.55
C GLY A 311 16.16 12.32 13.70
N THR A 312 17.44 11.93 13.63
CA THR A 312 18.10 11.15 14.66
C THR A 312 18.12 11.91 15.98
N CYS A 313 17.72 11.25 17.06
CA CYS A 313 17.69 11.86 18.39
C CYS A 313 19.09 12.12 18.93
N VAL A 314 19.55 13.36 18.85
CA VAL A 314 20.84 13.85 19.42
C VAL A 314 20.65 14.60 20.73
N ALA A 315 19.42 14.96 21.09
CA ALA A 315 19.09 15.69 22.31
C ALA A 315 19.46 14.89 23.58
N VAL A 316 19.58 15.60 24.70
CA VAL A 316 19.82 14.97 26.01
C VAL A 316 18.62 14.17 26.47
N GLY A 317 17.41 14.68 26.19
CA GLY A 317 16.15 14.01 26.42
C GLY A 317 15.22 14.20 25.22
N ARG A 318 14.52 13.13 24.81
CA ARG A 318 13.42 13.21 23.84
C ARG A 318 12.22 12.46 24.39
N ILE A 319 11.07 13.10 24.34
CA ILE A 319 9.79 12.47 24.67
C ILE A 319 8.87 12.48 23.46
N SER A 320 8.03 11.46 23.37
CA SER A 320 6.98 11.38 22.36
C SER A 320 5.62 11.23 23.03
N LEU A 321 4.64 11.94 22.48
CA LEU A 321 3.28 12.04 23.00
C LEU A 321 2.30 11.63 21.90
N ALA A 322 1.56 10.56 22.11
CA ALA A 322 0.42 10.19 21.27
C ALA A 322 -0.86 10.67 21.98
N HIS A 323 -1.65 11.51 21.32
CA HIS A 323 -2.80 12.17 21.97
C HIS A 323 -3.93 12.48 20.99
N SER A 324 -5.09 12.88 21.54
CA SER A 324 -6.20 13.38 20.76
C SER A 324 -5.87 14.74 20.14
N ASN A 325 -6.43 15.01 18.96
CA ASN A 325 -6.31 16.31 18.29
C ASN A 325 -7.36 17.28 18.83
N THR A 326 -7.19 17.70 20.09
CA THR A 326 -8.10 18.58 20.81
C THR A 326 -7.47 19.94 21.12
N PRO A 327 -8.26 21.01 21.22
CA PRO A 327 -7.77 22.34 21.61
C PRO A 327 -7.05 22.31 22.95
N ASN A 328 -6.10 23.21 23.15
CA ASN A 328 -5.36 23.40 24.40
C ASN A 328 -4.40 22.28 24.83
N MET A 329 -4.26 21.20 24.06
CA MET A 329 -3.37 20.08 24.40
C MET A 329 -1.91 20.56 24.54
N ILE A 330 -1.38 21.24 23.55
CA ILE A 330 0.02 21.72 23.53
C ILE A 330 0.29 22.72 24.67
N SER A 331 -0.69 23.60 24.96
CA SER A 331 -0.55 24.55 26.09
C SER A 331 -0.41 23.83 27.43
N GLN A 332 -1.16 22.76 27.66
CA GLN A 332 -1.04 21.96 28.89
C GLN A 332 0.32 21.26 28.95
N VAL A 333 0.77 20.64 27.84
CA VAL A 333 2.08 19.99 27.74
C VAL A 333 3.21 20.97 28.06
N THR A 334 3.24 22.12 27.40
CA THR A 334 4.32 23.11 27.60
C THR A 334 4.28 23.73 29.00
N LYS A 335 3.09 23.91 29.59
CA LYS A 335 2.96 24.39 30.98
C LYS A 335 3.55 23.41 31.98
N ILE A 336 3.27 22.08 31.83
CA ILE A 336 3.85 21.06 32.70
C ILE A 336 5.37 21.04 32.59
N LEU A 337 5.92 20.99 31.37
CA LEU A 337 7.36 20.98 31.18
C LEU A 337 8.03 22.24 31.76
N GLY A 338 7.44 23.43 31.52
CA GLY A 338 7.95 24.68 32.09
C GLY A 338 7.89 24.75 33.61
N SER A 339 6.81 24.21 34.25
CA SER A 339 6.70 24.19 35.72
C SER A 339 7.74 23.28 36.38
N GLU A 340 8.21 22.27 35.69
CA GLU A 340 9.28 21.37 36.13
C GLU A 340 10.68 21.88 35.73
N GLY A 341 10.79 23.10 35.17
CA GLY A 341 12.07 23.71 34.78
C GLY A 341 12.71 23.05 33.56
N LEU A 342 11.98 22.30 32.77
CA LEU A 342 12.47 21.63 31.58
C LEU A 342 12.43 22.57 30.38
N ASN A 343 13.59 22.88 29.81
CA ASN A 343 13.68 23.69 28.62
C ASN A 343 13.47 22.84 27.35
N ILE A 344 12.59 23.32 26.45
CA ILE A 344 12.29 22.69 25.16
C ILE A 344 13.30 23.22 24.14
N ALA A 345 14.15 22.35 23.61
CA ALA A 345 15.11 22.68 22.57
C ALA A 345 14.45 22.70 21.17
N ASP A 346 13.59 21.72 20.89
CA ASP A 346 12.81 21.63 19.65
C ASP A 346 11.50 20.88 19.90
N MET A 347 10.48 21.16 19.10
CA MET A 347 9.18 20.53 19.22
C MET A 347 8.46 20.49 17.88
N THR A 348 7.95 19.32 17.53
CA THR A 348 7.08 19.13 16.37
C THR A 348 5.76 18.50 16.80
N ASN A 349 4.65 19.15 16.48
CA ASN A 349 3.31 18.60 16.64
C ASN A 349 2.62 18.48 15.27
N LYS A 350 2.07 17.31 14.99
CA LYS A 350 1.30 17.03 13.77
C LYS A 350 0.00 16.34 14.12
N SER A 351 -1.02 16.50 13.25
CA SER A 351 -2.33 15.85 13.43
C SER A 351 -2.78 15.15 12.16
N LYS A 352 -3.60 14.11 12.35
CA LYS A 352 -4.27 13.35 11.29
C LYS A 352 -5.65 12.93 11.79
N GLY A 353 -6.68 13.66 11.36
CA GLY A 353 -8.04 13.45 11.86
C GLY A 353 -8.16 13.68 13.36
N GLU A 354 -8.64 12.68 14.08
CA GLU A 354 -8.86 12.73 15.54
C GLU A 354 -7.57 12.54 16.35
N PHE A 355 -6.47 12.12 15.73
CA PHE A 355 -5.22 11.77 16.41
C PHE A 355 -4.11 12.77 16.11
N ALA A 356 -3.27 13.02 17.10
CA ALA A 356 -2.10 13.88 16.99
C ALA A 356 -0.89 13.20 17.63
N TYR A 357 0.28 13.63 17.19
CA TYR A 357 1.55 13.15 17.71
C TYR A 357 2.52 14.30 17.86
N THR A 358 3.16 14.36 19.02
CA THR A 358 4.14 15.38 19.36
C THR A 358 5.48 14.75 19.73
N LEU A 359 6.55 15.24 19.12
CA LEU A 359 7.93 15.00 19.55
C LEU A 359 8.48 16.26 20.20
N ILE A 360 9.19 16.08 21.31
CA ILE A 360 9.79 17.18 22.06
C ILE A 360 11.23 16.81 22.45
N ASP A 361 12.18 17.60 22.01
CA ASP A 361 13.56 17.56 22.45
C ASP A 361 13.75 18.47 23.63
N LEU A 362 14.37 17.95 24.69
CA LEU A 362 14.64 18.64 25.95
C LEU A 362 16.14 18.80 26.15
N GLU A 363 16.54 19.91 26.78
CA GLU A 363 17.95 20.16 27.18
C GLU A 363 18.40 19.31 28.37
N SER A 364 17.45 18.68 29.06
CA SER A 364 17.68 17.73 30.16
C SER A 364 16.73 16.56 30.11
N ALA A 365 17.02 15.48 30.84
CA ALA A 365 16.12 14.34 30.92
C ALA A 365 14.78 14.74 31.60
N ALA A 366 13.65 14.23 31.09
CA ALA A 366 12.34 14.47 31.69
C ALA A 366 12.25 13.85 33.08
N SER A 367 11.76 14.61 34.06
CA SER A 367 11.53 14.10 35.42
C SER A 367 10.37 13.11 35.47
N ALA A 368 10.41 12.15 36.39
CA ALA A 368 9.30 11.20 36.57
C ALA A 368 7.97 11.93 36.85
N LYS A 369 8.05 13.05 37.62
CA LYS A 369 6.88 13.87 37.94
C LYS A 369 6.28 14.50 36.67
N ALA A 370 7.11 15.11 35.80
CA ALA A 370 6.64 15.66 34.53
C ALA A 370 5.96 14.59 33.65
N LEU A 371 6.57 13.40 33.58
CA LEU A 371 6.02 12.29 32.79
C LEU A 371 4.67 11.81 33.33
N ASP A 372 4.49 11.76 34.66
CA ASP A 372 3.24 11.34 35.27
C ASP A 372 2.15 12.41 35.09
N GLU A 373 2.49 13.70 35.27
CA GLU A 373 1.54 14.78 35.00
C GLU A 373 1.10 14.84 33.52
N LEU A 374 2.01 14.54 32.58
CA LEU A 374 1.68 14.46 31.16
C LEU A 374 0.69 13.31 30.83
N LYS A 375 0.80 12.18 31.54
CA LYS A 375 -0.10 11.05 31.37
C LYS A 375 -1.54 11.33 31.83
N GLU A 376 -1.69 12.24 32.81
CA GLU A 376 -2.99 12.62 33.39
C GLU A 376 -3.76 13.65 32.53
N ILE A 377 -3.15 14.19 31.48
CA ILE A 377 -3.85 15.12 30.58
C ILE A 377 -4.98 14.34 29.86
N GLU A 378 -6.20 14.87 29.92
CA GLU A 378 -7.34 14.31 29.22
C GLU A 378 -7.06 14.24 27.69
N GLY A 379 -7.25 13.07 27.11
CA GLY A 379 -6.93 12.81 25.69
C GLY A 379 -5.47 12.43 25.42
N MET A 380 -4.64 12.26 26.45
CA MET A 380 -3.31 11.68 26.32
C MET A 380 -3.40 10.15 26.25
N TYR A 381 -2.99 9.56 25.13
CA TYR A 381 -3.05 8.11 24.95
C TYR A 381 -1.75 7.42 25.40
N ARG A 382 -0.61 8.04 25.11
CA ARG A 382 0.70 7.51 25.51
C ARG A 382 1.75 8.61 25.64
N VAL A 383 2.54 8.52 26.71
CA VAL A 383 3.76 9.28 26.93
C VAL A 383 4.92 8.28 26.91
N ARG A 384 5.91 8.50 26.05
CA ARG A 384 7.08 7.63 25.95
C ARG A 384 8.36 8.44 25.99
N VAL A 385 9.30 8.01 26.85
CA VAL A 385 10.67 8.50 26.83
C VAL A 385 11.40 7.77 25.70
N VAL A 386 11.91 8.52 24.74
CA VAL A 386 12.71 8.01 23.62
C VAL A 386 14.18 7.94 24.02
N LYS A 387 14.64 8.99 24.74
CA LYS A 387 16.01 9.11 25.26
C LYS A 387 16.04 9.90 26.55
#